data_1af9c19a57a20ac8ef0b2a2523169c6d
#
_entry.id   1af9c19a57a20ac8ef0b2a2523169c6d
#
_cell.length_a   1.000
_cell.length_b   1.000
_cell.length_c   1.000
_cell.angle_alpha   90.00
_cell.angle_beta   90.00
_cell.angle_gamma   90.00
#
_symmetry.space_group_name_H-M   'P 1'
#
loop_
_entity.id
_entity.type
_entity.pdbx_description
1 polymer ?
#
loop_
_entity_poly.entity_id
_entity_poly.type
_entity_poly.pdbx_seq_one_letter_code
_entity_poly.pdbx_strand_id
1 'polypeptide(L)'
;MTVGQAQGNLTSKPQLQNLRFHLGCPLSDALDVKHDVAVLLHCIYYFPAANILSQTLKDLHPQVDTLCIAEYALQTSLPAQQPHLLAVLAEQALEALKPMGESQSNVQTVLSPRAIAASASACGWDLVHEKTITPDEALQDGRWEVGTVYNKGWMNEVDAILDKVGDETGRHRAHLSAAQDAVIAAVDRLGCEGTEGVKGMTKVRTMDVWCAVFKRKQS
;
A
#
# COMPACT_ATOMS: atom_id res chain seq x y z
N MET A 1 -12.82 12.16 13.99
CA MET A 1 -12.94 13.11 12.86
C MET A 1 -13.20 12.29 11.62
N THR A 2 -14.25 12.60 10.85
CA THR A 2 -14.54 11.91 9.59
C THR A 2 -13.65 12.43 8.46
N VAL A 3 -13.51 11.68 7.36
CA VAL A 3 -12.76 12.11 6.16
C VAL A 3 -13.30 13.45 5.63
N GLY A 4 -14.64 13.61 5.56
CA GLY A 4 -15.25 14.86 5.12
C GLY A 4 -14.93 16.06 6.03
N GLN A 5 -14.85 15.85 7.35
CA GLN A 5 -14.42 16.90 8.28
C GLN A 5 -12.95 17.28 8.08
N ALA A 6 -12.08 16.30 7.82
CA ALA A 6 -10.66 16.55 7.53
C ALA A 6 -10.50 17.36 6.23
N GLN A 7 -11.25 17.01 5.19
CA GLN A 7 -11.25 17.71 3.90
C GLN A 7 -11.78 19.13 4.04
N GLY A 8 -12.87 19.34 4.80
CA GLY A 8 -13.38 20.68 5.12
C GLY A 8 -12.36 21.55 5.82
N ASN A 9 -11.60 20.98 6.77
CA ASN A 9 -10.51 21.68 7.44
C ASN A 9 -9.35 22.05 6.50
N LEU A 10 -9.08 21.22 5.47
CA LEU A 10 -8.06 21.52 4.48
C LEU A 10 -8.49 22.66 3.55
N THR A 11 -9.71 22.61 3.02
CA THR A 11 -10.22 23.64 2.09
C THR A 11 -10.47 25.00 2.77
N SER A 12 -10.58 25.03 4.11
CA SER A 12 -10.68 26.29 4.85
C SER A 12 -9.35 27.09 4.90
N LYS A 13 -8.22 26.44 4.55
CA LYS A 13 -6.92 27.12 4.50
C LYS A 13 -6.78 27.93 3.20
N PRO A 14 -6.36 29.24 3.28
CA PRO A 14 -6.25 30.09 2.10
C PRO A 14 -5.39 29.50 0.96
N GLN A 15 -4.35 28.75 1.30
CA GLN A 15 -3.43 28.13 0.35
C GLN A 15 -4.05 26.95 -0.40
N LEU A 16 -5.16 26.38 0.10
CA LEU A 16 -5.79 25.15 -0.39
C LEU A 16 -7.23 25.36 -0.91
N GLN A 17 -7.62 26.62 -1.16
CA GLN A 17 -8.97 26.96 -1.64
C GLN A 17 -9.30 26.37 -3.02
N ASN A 18 -8.29 26.05 -3.81
CA ASN A 18 -8.46 25.43 -5.13
C ASN A 18 -8.59 23.89 -5.08
N LEU A 19 -8.46 23.27 -3.88
CA LEU A 19 -8.71 21.85 -3.75
C LEU A 19 -10.19 21.53 -3.86
N ARG A 20 -10.50 20.53 -4.66
CA ARG A 20 -11.82 19.91 -4.74
C ARG A 20 -11.72 18.45 -4.37
N PHE A 21 -12.64 17.98 -3.54
CA PHE A 21 -12.71 16.59 -3.11
C PHE A 21 -13.96 15.94 -3.72
N HIS A 22 -13.77 14.82 -4.39
CA HIS A 22 -14.83 14.01 -4.95
C HIS A 22 -14.94 12.72 -4.11
N LEU A 23 -15.94 12.68 -3.22
CA LEU A 23 -16.12 11.56 -2.29
C LEU A 23 -17.13 10.56 -2.85
N GLY A 24 -16.76 9.28 -2.85
CA GLY A 24 -17.66 8.17 -3.17
C GLY A 24 -18.17 8.20 -4.62
N CYS A 25 -17.47 8.89 -5.52
CA CYS A 25 -17.79 8.92 -6.94
C CYS A 25 -16.78 8.11 -7.77
N PRO A 26 -17.17 7.55 -8.91
CA PRO A 26 -16.25 6.96 -9.87
C PRO A 26 -15.19 7.97 -10.33
N LEU A 27 -14.02 7.51 -10.73
CA LEU A 27 -12.96 8.38 -11.26
C LEU A 27 -13.44 9.16 -12.50
N SER A 28 -14.26 8.56 -13.34
CA SER A 28 -14.87 9.19 -14.52
C SER A 28 -15.56 10.51 -14.21
N ASP A 29 -16.20 10.61 -13.04
CA ASP A 29 -16.96 11.79 -12.63
C ASP A 29 -16.05 12.95 -12.19
N ALA A 30 -14.79 12.63 -11.84
CA ALA A 30 -13.75 13.61 -11.50
C ALA A 30 -12.92 14.04 -12.72
N LEU A 31 -13.06 13.35 -13.86
CA LEU A 31 -12.29 13.56 -15.09
C LEU A 31 -13.15 14.28 -16.17
N ASP A 32 -13.87 15.33 -15.78
CA ASP A 32 -14.72 16.13 -16.65
C ASP A 32 -13.93 17.05 -17.59
N VAL A 33 -12.67 17.32 -17.29
CA VAL A 33 -11.74 18.14 -18.05
C VAL A 33 -10.37 17.49 -18.17
N LYS A 34 -9.54 18.00 -19.08
CA LYS A 34 -8.13 17.58 -19.16
C LYS A 34 -7.33 18.10 -17.98
N HIS A 35 -6.42 17.27 -17.53
CA HIS A 35 -5.49 17.59 -16.45
C HIS A 35 -4.04 17.40 -16.94
N ASP A 36 -3.13 18.23 -16.45
CA ASP A 36 -1.72 18.12 -16.78
C ASP A 36 -1.07 16.91 -16.11
N VAL A 37 -1.47 16.63 -14.86
CA VAL A 37 -0.85 15.61 -14.01
C VAL A 37 -1.88 14.87 -13.19
N ALA A 38 -1.78 13.54 -13.16
CA ALA A 38 -2.40 12.69 -12.14
C ALA A 38 -1.33 12.16 -11.19
N VAL A 39 -1.68 12.02 -9.91
CA VAL A 39 -0.78 11.51 -8.87
C VAL A 39 -1.46 10.36 -8.12
N LEU A 40 -0.83 9.19 -8.13
CA LEU A 40 -1.18 8.05 -7.30
C LEU A 40 -0.09 7.89 -6.23
N LEU A 41 -0.41 8.25 -4.99
CA LEU A 41 0.54 8.27 -3.89
C LEU A 41 0.07 7.34 -2.77
N HIS A 42 0.77 6.22 -2.56
CA HIS A 42 0.45 5.21 -1.54
C HIS A 42 -1.04 4.84 -1.53
N CYS A 43 -1.63 4.59 -2.70
CA CYS A 43 -3.05 4.28 -2.83
C CYS A 43 -3.33 2.98 -3.58
N ILE A 44 -2.33 2.42 -4.26
CA ILE A 44 -2.52 1.21 -5.09
C ILE A 44 -2.79 0.00 -4.19
N TYR A 45 -2.16 -0.07 -3.02
CA TYR A 45 -2.36 -1.17 -2.08
C TYR A 45 -3.77 -1.23 -1.49
N TYR A 46 -4.53 -0.12 -1.53
CA TYR A 46 -5.95 -0.08 -1.11
C TYR A 46 -6.90 -0.66 -2.16
N PHE A 47 -6.44 -0.93 -3.38
CA PHE A 47 -7.32 -1.45 -4.41
C PHE A 47 -7.78 -2.87 -4.07
N PRO A 48 -9.09 -3.16 -4.17
CA PRO A 48 -9.63 -4.48 -3.83
C PRO A 48 -9.21 -5.59 -4.80
N ALA A 49 -8.65 -5.24 -5.96
CA ALA A 49 -8.16 -6.21 -6.94
C ALA A 49 -7.11 -5.56 -7.88
N ALA A 50 -6.20 -6.37 -8.40
CA ALA A 50 -5.10 -5.91 -9.25
C ALA A 50 -5.55 -5.25 -10.57
N ASN A 51 -6.71 -5.66 -11.12
CA ASN A 51 -7.27 -5.09 -12.34
C ASN A 51 -7.78 -3.64 -12.17
N ILE A 52 -8.04 -3.20 -10.94
CA ILE A 52 -8.47 -1.82 -10.65
C ILE A 52 -7.39 -0.83 -11.08
N LEU A 53 -6.11 -1.14 -10.86
CA LEU A 53 -5.03 -0.30 -11.37
C LEU A 53 -5.11 -0.13 -12.88
N SER A 54 -5.24 -1.23 -13.62
CA SER A 54 -5.32 -1.17 -15.09
C SER A 54 -6.54 -0.39 -15.57
N GLN A 55 -7.68 -0.50 -14.88
CA GLN A 55 -8.86 0.29 -15.20
C GLN A 55 -8.61 1.78 -14.94
N THR A 56 -8.10 2.14 -13.76
CA THR A 56 -7.73 3.51 -13.40
C THR A 56 -6.78 4.13 -14.43
N LEU A 57 -5.75 3.38 -14.84
CA LEU A 57 -4.75 3.85 -15.81
C LEU A 57 -5.36 4.09 -17.21
N LYS A 58 -6.32 3.26 -17.63
CA LYS A 58 -7.06 3.45 -18.88
C LYS A 58 -7.98 4.67 -18.82
N ASP A 59 -8.66 4.88 -17.70
CA ASP A 59 -9.57 6.02 -17.51
C ASP A 59 -8.79 7.34 -17.46
N LEU A 60 -7.60 7.36 -16.87
CA LEU A 60 -6.71 8.52 -16.85
C LEU A 60 -6.11 8.85 -18.22
N HIS A 61 -5.83 7.84 -19.04
CA HIS A 61 -5.07 8.00 -20.29
C HIS A 61 -5.59 9.07 -21.25
N PRO A 62 -6.90 9.19 -21.55
CA PRO A 62 -7.41 10.21 -22.47
C PRO A 62 -7.40 11.63 -21.87
N GLN A 63 -7.35 11.77 -20.54
CA GLN A 63 -7.57 13.03 -19.84
C GLN A 63 -6.32 13.61 -19.18
N VAL A 64 -5.22 12.84 -19.12
CA VAL A 64 -4.02 13.24 -18.37
C VAL A 64 -2.78 13.08 -19.25
N ASP A 65 -1.86 14.05 -19.19
CA ASP A 65 -0.63 14.02 -19.97
C ASP A 65 0.53 13.38 -19.20
N THR A 66 0.57 13.54 -17.89
CA THR A 66 1.63 13.03 -17.02
C THR A 66 1.01 12.27 -15.85
N LEU A 67 1.54 11.09 -15.58
CA LEU A 67 1.16 10.28 -14.42
C LEU A 67 2.37 10.14 -13.50
N CYS A 68 2.20 10.51 -12.23
CA CYS A 68 3.18 10.31 -11.17
C CYS A 68 2.69 9.22 -10.22
N ILE A 69 3.51 8.23 -9.95
CA ILE A 69 3.20 7.16 -9.00
C ILE A 69 4.29 7.12 -7.94
N ALA A 70 3.89 7.02 -6.67
CA ALA A 70 4.78 6.63 -5.59
C ALA A 70 4.11 5.52 -4.78
N GLU A 71 4.82 4.38 -4.64
CA GLU A 71 4.34 3.21 -3.92
C GLU A 71 5.52 2.49 -3.27
N TYR A 72 5.26 1.60 -2.33
CA TYR A 72 6.32 0.84 -1.68
C TYR A 72 7.11 0.00 -2.69
N ALA A 73 8.44 0.06 -2.56
CA ALA A 73 9.36 -0.56 -3.50
C ALA A 73 9.49 -2.09 -3.34
N LEU A 74 8.90 -2.67 -2.28
CA LEU A 74 9.13 -4.05 -1.86
C LEU A 74 10.62 -4.40 -1.73
N GLN A 75 11.40 -3.42 -1.29
CA GLN A 75 12.82 -3.58 -0.97
C GLN A 75 13.17 -2.78 0.28
N THR A 76 14.31 -3.10 0.88
CA THR A 76 14.80 -2.47 2.10
C THR A 76 16.28 -2.10 1.95
N SER A 77 16.60 -0.83 2.10
CA SER A 77 17.98 -0.33 2.16
C SER A 77 18.56 -0.39 3.57
N LEU A 78 17.68 -0.46 4.58
CA LEU A 78 18.05 -0.48 5.99
C LEU A 78 17.48 -1.71 6.71
N PRO A 79 18.20 -2.33 7.66
CA PRO A 79 17.66 -3.45 8.46
C PRO A 79 16.35 -3.09 9.18
N ALA A 80 16.18 -1.84 9.60
CA ALA A 80 14.98 -1.35 10.29
C ALA A 80 13.69 -1.36 9.44
N GLN A 81 13.81 -1.52 8.12
CA GLN A 81 12.70 -1.59 7.17
C GLN A 81 12.22 -3.03 6.94
N GLN A 82 13.04 -4.03 7.27
CA GLN A 82 12.74 -5.43 7.01
C GLN A 82 11.43 -5.90 7.65
N PRO A 83 11.09 -5.53 8.90
CA PRO A 83 9.80 -5.90 9.48
C PRO A 83 8.61 -5.41 8.66
N HIS A 84 8.69 -4.20 8.09
CA HIS A 84 7.61 -3.63 7.28
C HIS A 84 7.40 -4.43 5.99
N LEU A 85 8.46 -4.76 5.26
CA LEU A 85 8.36 -5.61 4.06
C LEU A 85 7.71 -6.96 4.38
N LEU A 86 8.12 -7.60 5.48
CA LEU A 86 7.57 -8.88 5.89
C LEU A 86 6.10 -8.77 6.30
N ALA A 87 5.72 -7.69 7.00
CA ALA A 87 4.34 -7.45 7.41
C ALA A 87 3.41 -7.25 6.20
N VAL A 88 3.79 -6.43 5.25
CA VAL A 88 3.02 -6.20 4.01
C VAL A 88 2.81 -7.50 3.24
N LEU A 89 3.82 -8.37 3.15
CA LEU A 89 3.69 -9.67 2.48
C LEU A 89 2.80 -10.64 3.28
N ALA A 90 2.86 -10.59 4.61
CA ALA A 90 1.99 -11.40 5.47
C ALA A 90 0.51 -10.95 5.35
N GLU A 91 0.25 -9.64 5.39
CA GLU A 91 -1.09 -9.07 5.19
C GLU A 91 -1.63 -9.44 3.80
N GLN A 92 -0.83 -9.28 2.74
CA GLN A 92 -1.23 -9.70 1.38
C GLN A 92 -1.58 -11.19 1.30
N ALA A 93 -0.84 -12.05 1.99
CA ALA A 93 -1.12 -13.49 1.99
C ALA A 93 -2.47 -13.80 2.67
N LEU A 94 -2.82 -13.07 3.73
CA LEU A 94 -4.11 -13.19 4.39
C LEU A 94 -5.24 -12.60 3.55
N GLU A 95 -5.03 -11.41 2.98
CA GLU A 95 -5.99 -10.72 2.12
C GLU A 95 -6.35 -11.53 0.87
N ALA A 96 -5.39 -12.26 0.31
CA ALA A 96 -5.63 -13.14 -0.85
C ALA A 96 -6.62 -14.28 -0.57
N LEU A 97 -6.90 -14.60 0.69
CA LEU A 97 -7.90 -15.59 1.10
C LEU A 97 -9.29 -15.00 1.30
N LYS A 98 -9.41 -13.67 1.44
CA LYS A 98 -10.70 -13.02 1.68
C LYS A 98 -11.49 -12.88 0.37
N PRO A 99 -12.81 -13.05 0.41
CA PRO A 99 -13.68 -12.68 -0.71
C PRO A 99 -13.54 -11.19 -1.03
N MET A 100 -13.57 -10.84 -2.32
CA MET A 100 -13.48 -9.46 -2.76
C MET A 100 -14.62 -8.61 -2.14
N GLY A 101 -14.25 -7.46 -1.57
CA GLY A 101 -15.17 -6.52 -0.96
C GLY A 101 -15.45 -6.76 0.53
N GLU A 102 -14.92 -7.83 1.13
CA GLU A 102 -15.04 -8.08 2.58
C GLU A 102 -13.87 -7.49 3.39
N SER A 103 -12.82 -7.05 2.71
CA SER A 103 -11.65 -6.47 3.38
C SER A 103 -11.90 -5.05 3.88
N GLN A 104 -11.36 -4.76 5.06
CA GLN A 104 -11.23 -3.42 5.63
C GLN A 104 -9.74 -3.03 5.82
N SER A 105 -8.83 -3.88 5.33
CA SER A 105 -7.40 -3.65 5.44
C SER A 105 -6.95 -2.51 4.51
N ASN A 106 -5.90 -1.80 4.93
CA ASN A 106 -5.19 -0.85 4.08
C ASN A 106 -4.33 -1.55 3.02
N VAL A 107 -3.91 -2.79 3.29
CA VAL A 107 -3.11 -3.61 2.37
C VAL A 107 -4.01 -4.69 1.77
N GLN A 108 -4.61 -4.42 0.61
CA GLN A 108 -5.50 -5.38 -0.08
C GLN A 108 -4.84 -5.99 -1.31
N THR A 109 -4.15 -5.18 -2.13
CA THR A 109 -3.49 -5.66 -3.35
C THR A 109 -2.07 -5.12 -3.44
N VAL A 110 -1.09 -5.96 -3.13
CA VAL A 110 0.32 -5.59 -3.23
C VAL A 110 0.83 -5.81 -4.65
N LEU A 111 1.26 -4.73 -5.30
CA LEU A 111 1.87 -4.76 -6.62
C LEU A 111 3.31 -4.27 -6.54
N SER A 112 4.23 -5.04 -7.10
CA SER A 112 5.63 -4.60 -7.21
C SER A 112 5.79 -3.44 -8.20
N PRO A 113 6.83 -2.60 -8.08
CA PRO A 113 7.15 -1.55 -9.05
C PRO A 113 7.15 -2.06 -10.49
N ARG A 114 7.71 -3.25 -10.71
CA ARG A 114 7.72 -3.90 -12.03
C ARG A 114 6.31 -4.22 -12.55
N ALA A 115 5.43 -4.71 -11.68
CA ALA A 115 4.06 -5.02 -12.06
C ALA A 115 3.26 -3.73 -12.36
N ILE A 116 3.47 -2.68 -11.57
CA ILE A 116 2.86 -1.36 -11.78
C ILE A 116 3.32 -0.78 -13.12
N ALA A 117 4.64 -0.78 -13.40
CA ALA A 117 5.20 -0.28 -14.65
C ALA A 117 4.71 -1.08 -15.87
N ALA A 118 4.61 -2.41 -15.75
CA ALA A 118 4.05 -3.26 -16.81
C ALA A 118 2.58 -2.93 -17.09
N SER A 119 1.76 -2.75 -16.04
CA SER A 119 0.37 -2.33 -16.17
C SER A 119 0.24 -0.96 -16.84
N ALA A 120 1.08 0.00 -16.45
CA ALA A 120 1.11 1.33 -17.04
C ALA A 120 1.48 1.26 -18.54
N SER A 121 2.53 0.51 -18.90
CA SER A 121 2.94 0.33 -20.29
C SER A 121 1.83 -0.32 -21.14
N ALA A 122 1.14 -1.33 -20.62
CA ALA A 122 0.02 -1.98 -21.29
C ALA A 122 -1.19 -1.04 -21.50
N CYS A 123 -1.31 0.01 -20.66
CA CYS A 123 -2.38 1.03 -20.74
C CYS A 123 -1.94 2.28 -21.51
N GLY A 124 -0.83 2.26 -22.24
CA GLY A 124 -0.41 3.36 -23.10
C GLY A 124 0.45 4.43 -22.41
N TRP A 125 1.08 4.09 -21.28
CA TRP A 125 1.99 4.98 -20.57
C TRP A 125 3.44 4.58 -20.75
N ASP A 126 4.31 5.54 -21.04
CA ASP A 126 5.77 5.34 -21.12
C ASP A 126 6.44 5.82 -19.84
N LEU A 127 7.20 4.94 -19.21
CA LEU A 127 8.04 5.28 -18.05
C LEU A 127 9.18 6.20 -18.54
N VAL A 128 9.24 7.42 -18.03
CA VAL A 128 10.26 8.41 -18.41
C VAL A 128 11.26 8.70 -17.30
N HIS A 129 10.88 8.46 -16.05
CA HIS A 129 11.78 8.60 -14.91
C HIS A 129 11.32 7.69 -13.78
N GLU A 130 12.28 7.11 -13.06
CA GLU A 130 12.03 6.39 -11.82
C GLU A 130 13.17 6.58 -10.82
N LYS A 131 12.84 6.50 -9.54
CA LYS A 131 13.80 6.56 -8.44
C LYS A 131 13.25 5.84 -7.24
N THR A 132 14.09 5.09 -6.54
CA THR A 132 13.79 4.57 -5.21
C THR A 132 14.40 5.49 -4.16
N ILE A 133 13.64 5.79 -3.12
CA ILE A 133 14.06 6.63 -2.01
C ILE A 133 13.83 5.90 -0.68
N THR A 134 14.70 6.14 0.28
CA THR A 134 14.49 5.76 1.67
C THR A 134 13.67 6.87 2.34
N PRO A 135 12.46 6.58 2.83
CA PRO A 135 11.61 7.60 3.44
C PRO A 135 12.18 8.10 4.77
N ASP A 136 11.73 9.31 5.17
CA ASP A 136 12.04 9.89 6.46
C ASP A 136 11.49 9.06 7.63
N GLU A 137 12.12 9.17 8.80
CA GLU A 137 11.70 8.46 10.02
C GLU A 137 10.30 8.86 10.52
N ALA A 138 9.84 10.04 10.13
CA ALA A 138 8.51 10.52 10.47
C ALA A 138 7.38 9.77 9.76
N LEU A 139 7.67 9.06 8.66
CA LEU A 139 6.68 8.22 8.01
C LEU A 139 6.41 6.96 8.85
N GLN A 140 5.19 6.87 9.42
CA GLN A 140 4.84 5.87 10.42
C GLN A 140 4.18 4.60 9.86
N ASP A 141 3.89 4.54 8.57
CA ASP A 141 3.14 3.46 7.93
C ASP A 141 3.75 2.09 8.26
N GLY A 142 5.09 1.98 8.20
CA GLY A 142 5.78 0.74 8.55
C GLY A 142 5.51 0.27 9.98
N ARG A 143 5.35 1.19 10.94
CA ARG A 143 5.01 0.82 12.32
C ARG A 143 3.56 0.37 12.45
N TRP A 144 2.65 0.98 11.71
CA TRP A 144 1.24 0.63 11.76
C TRP A 144 1.01 -0.76 11.17
N GLU A 145 1.55 -1.03 9.99
CA GLU A 145 1.40 -2.33 9.32
C GLU A 145 2.14 -3.45 10.06
N VAL A 146 3.36 -3.20 10.52
CA VAL A 146 4.06 -4.17 11.40
C VAL A 146 3.25 -4.41 12.68
N GLY A 147 2.67 -3.36 13.27
CA GLY A 147 1.83 -3.47 14.46
C GLY A 147 0.62 -4.37 14.27
N THR A 148 0.01 -4.38 13.09
CA THR A 148 -1.11 -5.27 12.74
C THR A 148 -0.70 -6.73 12.85
N VAL A 149 0.39 -7.11 12.18
CA VAL A 149 0.86 -8.51 12.14
C VAL A 149 1.52 -8.94 13.46
N TYR A 150 2.27 -8.02 14.11
CA TYR A 150 2.93 -8.28 15.40
C TYR A 150 1.93 -8.50 16.55
N ASN A 151 0.70 -7.99 16.40
CA ASN A 151 -0.32 -8.07 17.44
C ASN A 151 -0.75 -9.53 17.71
N LYS A 152 -0.97 -9.85 19.00
CA LYS A 152 -1.52 -11.16 19.41
C LYS A 152 -2.88 -11.49 18.79
N GLY A 153 -3.64 -10.48 18.36
CA GLY A 153 -4.91 -10.65 17.66
C GLY A 153 -4.78 -11.12 16.21
N TRP A 154 -3.60 -11.06 15.60
CA TRP A 154 -3.39 -11.47 14.20
C TRP A 154 -3.87 -12.90 13.92
N MET A 155 -3.44 -13.87 14.73
CA MET A 155 -3.85 -15.27 14.53
C MET A 155 -5.33 -15.51 14.76
N ASN A 156 -6.01 -14.69 15.56
CA ASN A 156 -7.46 -14.77 15.70
C ASN A 156 -8.16 -14.37 14.39
N GLU A 157 -7.66 -13.36 13.70
CA GLU A 157 -8.16 -12.97 12.37
C GLU A 157 -7.88 -14.06 11.33
N VAL A 158 -6.67 -14.61 11.34
CA VAL A 158 -6.30 -15.75 10.47
C VAL A 158 -7.27 -16.91 10.67
N ASP A 159 -7.48 -17.34 11.91
CA ASP A 159 -8.37 -18.44 12.21
C ASP A 159 -9.83 -18.14 11.77
N ALA A 160 -10.33 -16.93 12.01
CA ALA A 160 -11.66 -16.52 11.57
C ALA A 160 -11.86 -16.51 10.05
N ILE A 161 -10.79 -16.22 9.29
CA ILE A 161 -10.83 -16.29 7.82
C ILE A 161 -10.76 -17.74 7.35
N LEU A 162 -9.86 -18.54 7.92
CA LEU A 162 -9.71 -19.94 7.55
C LEU A 162 -10.94 -20.79 7.88
N ASP A 163 -11.65 -20.46 8.94
CA ASP A 163 -12.96 -21.07 9.27
C ASP A 163 -14.00 -20.83 8.17
N LYS A 164 -13.95 -19.70 7.48
CA LYS A 164 -14.86 -19.38 6.37
C LYS A 164 -14.48 -20.03 5.04
N VAL A 165 -13.16 -20.00 4.70
CA VAL A 165 -12.68 -20.43 3.37
C VAL A 165 -12.21 -21.87 3.34
N GLY A 166 -11.95 -22.47 4.52
CA GLY A 166 -11.43 -23.83 4.70
C GLY A 166 -9.90 -23.90 4.61
N ASP A 167 -9.31 -24.73 5.43
CA ASP A 167 -7.88 -25.07 5.41
C ASP A 167 -7.66 -26.52 5.84
N GLU A 168 -8.26 -27.46 5.09
CA GLU A 168 -8.24 -28.90 5.42
C GLU A 168 -6.81 -29.46 5.61
N THR A 169 -5.84 -28.88 4.94
CA THR A 169 -4.44 -29.32 5.01
C THR A 169 -3.64 -28.60 6.08
N GLY A 170 -4.15 -27.53 6.68
CA GLY A 170 -3.45 -26.66 7.63
C GLY A 170 -2.31 -25.83 7.00
N ARG A 171 -2.19 -25.81 5.66
CA ARG A 171 -1.08 -25.13 4.98
C ARG A 171 -1.17 -23.61 5.04
N HIS A 172 -2.35 -23.05 4.90
CA HIS A 172 -2.55 -21.60 5.00
C HIS A 172 -2.24 -21.11 6.40
N ARG A 173 -2.77 -21.82 7.42
CA ARG A 173 -2.49 -21.50 8.82
C ARG A 173 -0.99 -21.57 9.13
N ALA A 174 -0.33 -22.65 8.70
CA ALA A 174 1.12 -22.81 8.91
C ALA A 174 1.93 -21.69 8.22
N HIS A 175 1.56 -21.32 6.98
CA HIS A 175 2.19 -20.22 6.25
C HIS A 175 2.03 -18.88 6.97
N LEU A 176 0.81 -18.53 7.37
CA LEU A 176 0.51 -17.25 8.01
C LEU A 176 1.12 -17.15 9.41
N SER A 177 1.15 -18.26 10.17
CA SER A 177 1.86 -18.31 11.45
C SER A 177 3.38 -18.10 11.25
N ALA A 178 4.00 -18.78 10.29
CA ALA A 178 5.41 -18.58 9.97
C ALA A 178 5.73 -17.16 9.49
N ALA A 179 4.81 -16.53 8.74
CA ALA A 179 4.95 -15.14 8.32
C ALA A 179 4.90 -14.18 9.52
N GLN A 180 3.99 -14.40 10.49
CA GLN A 180 3.97 -13.64 11.75
C GLN A 180 5.27 -13.82 12.53
N ASP A 181 5.74 -15.07 12.70
CA ASP A 181 6.99 -15.37 13.40
C ASP A 181 8.19 -14.65 12.75
N ALA A 182 8.22 -14.57 11.41
CA ALA A 182 9.26 -13.83 10.70
C ALA A 182 9.22 -12.32 10.98
N VAL A 183 8.03 -11.72 11.07
CA VAL A 183 7.85 -10.31 11.46
C VAL A 183 8.34 -10.10 12.89
N ILE A 184 7.92 -10.96 13.83
CA ILE A 184 8.33 -10.90 15.24
C ILE A 184 9.86 -10.99 15.36
N ALA A 185 10.46 -11.98 14.71
CA ALA A 185 11.92 -12.17 14.74
C ALA A 185 12.68 -10.96 14.14
N ALA A 186 12.14 -10.32 13.10
CA ALA A 186 12.72 -9.13 12.51
C ALA A 186 12.63 -7.91 13.46
N VAL A 187 11.52 -7.74 14.15
CA VAL A 187 11.34 -6.69 15.17
C VAL A 187 12.26 -6.93 16.37
N ASP A 188 12.31 -8.15 16.87
CA ASP A 188 13.15 -8.52 18.03
C ASP A 188 14.63 -8.27 17.73
N ARG A 189 15.08 -8.57 16.52
CA ARG A 189 16.46 -8.26 16.09
C ARG A 189 16.79 -6.77 16.18
N LEU A 190 15.82 -5.88 15.93
CA LEU A 190 16.02 -4.42 16.09
C LEU A 190 16.09 -4.03 17.58
N GLY A 191 15.42 -4.79 18.44
CA GLY A 191 15.45 -4.60 19.89
C GLY A 191 16.73 -5.09 20.52
N CYS A 192 17.38 -6.05 19.88
CA CYS A 192 18.53 -6.74 20.42
C CYS A 192 19.77 -5.86 20.57
N GLU A 193 19.92 -5.53 21.68
CA GLU A 193 21.06 -5.73 22.57
C GLU A 193 20.45 -5.82 23.98
N GLY A 194 19.67 -6.87 24.20
CA GLY A 194 19.23 -7.27 25.55
C GLY A 194 17.91 -6.68 26.04
N THR A 195 16.96 -6.28 25.17
CA THR A 195 15.71 -5.69 25.59
C THR A 195 14.50 -6.10 24.74
N GLU A 196 13.41 -6.40 25.43
CA GLU A 196 12.10 -6.87 24.97
C GLU A 196 11.54 -6.19 23.71
N GLY A 197 10.79 -6.94 22.88
CA GLY A 197 10.26 -6.57 21.55
C GLY A 197 9.58 -5.21 21.38
N VAL A 198 9.05 -4.62 22.46
CA VAL A 198 8.48 -3.25 22.44
C VAL A 198 9.51 -2.21 22.00
N LYS A 199 10.77 -2.36 22.37
CA LYS A 199 11.84 -1.44 21.93
C LYS A 199 12.23 -1.65 20.47
N GLY A 200 12.09 -2.86 19.93
CA GLY A 200 12.28 -3.14 18.51
C GLY A 200 11.25 -2.39 17.65
N MET A 201 9.98 -2.40 18.07
CA MET A 201 8.91 -1.68 17.39
C MET A 201 9.17 -0.18 17.21
N THR A 202 9.80 0.47 18.18
CA THR A 202 10.12 1.91 18.08
C THR A 202 11.18 2.22 17.02
N LYS A 203 11.97 1.21 16.61
CA LYS A 203 13.02 1.32 15.59
C LYS A 203 12.54 0.92 14.20
N VAL A 204 11.34 0.34 14.07
CA VAL A 204 10.76 -0.01 12.77
C VAL A 204 10.66 1.23 11.90
N ARG A 205 11.05 1.10 10.64
CA ARG A 205 10.96 2.13 9.61
C ARG A 205 10.16 1.63 8.42
N THR A 206 9.52 2.57 7.76
CA THR A 206 8.85 2.30 6.48
C THR A 206 9.87 1.84 5.44
N MET A 207 9.55 0.79 4.66
CA MET A 207 10.40 0.31 3.58
C MET A 207 10.62 1.38 2.51
N ASP A 208 11.54 1.14 1.60
CA ASP A 208 11.84 2.08 0.51
C ASP A 208 10.59 2.33 -0.36
N VAL A 209 10.52 3.53 -0.91
CA VAL A 209 9.44 3.99 -1.79
C VAL A 209 9.98 4.15 -3.20
N TRP A 210 9.32 3.52 -4.15
CA TRP A 210 9.55 3.70 -5.57
C TRP A 210 8.68 4.85 -6.08
N CYS A 211 9.32 5.80 -6.74
CA CYS A 211 8.68 6.95 -7.38
C CYS A 211 8.91 6.88 -8.88
N ALA A 212 7.86 7.07 -9.66
CA ALA A 212 7.93 6.99 -11.12
C ALA A 212 7.10 8.08 -11.78
N VAL A 213 7.58 8.53 -12.92
CA VAL A 213 6.89 9.46 -13.81
C VAL A 213 6.67 8.79 -15.15
N PHE A 214 5.45 8.83 -15.61
CA PHE A 214 5.05 8.32 -16.91
C PHE A 214 4.50 9.44 -17.78
N LYS A 215 4.67 9.31 -19.08
CA LYS A 215 4.05 10.14 -20.09
C LYS A 215 3.08 9.32 -20.91
N ARG A 216 2.01 9.95 -21.33
CA ARG A 216 1.06 9.34 -22.27
C ARG A 216 1.77 9.07 -23.60
N LYS A 217 1.66 7.83 -24.12
CA LYS A 217 2.12 7.49 -25.47
C LYS A 217 1.38 8.35 -26.48
N GLN A 218 2.16 9.01 -27.35
CA GLN A 218 1.58 9.66 -28.53
C GLN A 218 1.28 8.56 -29.56
N SER A 219 0.03 8.47 -29.99
CA SER A 219 -0.41 7.60 -31.08
C SER A 219 0.10 8.09 -32.44
#